data_f58a38bbb2dbcc5f628644076b6256c0
#
_entry.id   f58a38bbb2dbcc5f628644076b6256c0
#
_cell.length_a   1.000
_cell.length_b   1.000
_cell.length_c   1.000
_cell.angle_alpha   90.00
_cell.angle_beta   90.00
_cell.angle_gamma   90.00
#
_symmetry.space_group_name_H-M   'P 1'
#
loop_
_entity.id
_entity.type
_entity.pdbx_description
1 polymer ?
#
loop_
_entity_poly.entity_id
_entity_poly.type
_entity_poly.pdbx_seq_one_letter_code
_entity_poly.pdbx_strand_id
1 'polypeptide(L)'
;MKRTVFFITRSAVVAAIYFALATALQPISFGPVQFRLSEALVLLPVFMPESIIGVTLGCFLSNFFYSTMYDVIFGTIATAVAAVLTYLLRRTKFLYALPPLLLNALLVPLIWVVDGSDAAYLLNFALILASEVIVVCLIGLPVTLALRKALTRAGIQFYTFRKALAAPAYFRDVTRGERDDETFFRPRTEQNAPKGEENDRA
;
A
#
# COMPACT_ATOMS: atom_id res chain seq x y z
N MET A 1 -9.19 18.62 -9.96
CA MET A 1 -9.34 17.45 -10.83
C MET A 1 -8.04 16.61 -10.95
N LYS A 2 -6.88 17.17 -11.31
CA LYS A 2 -5.61 16.40 -11.53
C LYS A 2 -5.16 15.55 -10.33
N ARG A 3 -5.30 16.02 -9.09
CA ARG A 3 -4.87 15.26 -7.88
C ARG A 3 -5.73 14.05 -7.58
N THR A 4 -7.05 14.17 -7.72
CA THR A 4 -7.98 13.06 -7.51
C THR A 4 -7.75 11.96 -8.54
N VAL A 5 -7.57 12.34 -9.81
CA VAL A 5 -7.26 11.40 -10.89
C VAL A 5 -5.95 10.66 -10.58
N PHE A 6 -4.91 11.38 -10.17
CA PHE A 6 -3.61 10.78 -9.85
C PHE A 6 -3.68 9.82 -8.66
N PHE A 7 -4.43 10.17 -7.61
CA PHE A 7 -4.69 9.30 -6.46
C PHE A 7 -5.39 8.00 -6.90
N ILE A 8 -6.47 8.13 -7.67
CA ILE A 8 -7.24 6.98 -8.18
C ILE A 8 -6.36 6.12 -9.08
N THR A 9 -5.61 6.72 -10.00
CA THR A 9 -4.74 5.99 -10.94
C THR A 9 -3.67 5.18 -10.18
N ARG A 10 -3.01 5.77 -9.19
CA ARG A 10 -2.01 5.07 -8.38
C ARG A 10 -2.62 3.93 -7.57
N SER A 11 -3.76 4.15 -6.93
CA SER A 11 -4.48 3.10 -6.22
C SER A 11 -4.87 1.96 -7.15
N ALA A 12 -5.38 2.28 -8.35
CA ALA A 12 -5.75 1.29 -9.35
C ALA A 12 -4.55 0.48 -9.87
N VAL A 13 -3.42 1.14 -10.13
CA VAL A 13 -2.17 0.46 -10.55
C VAL A 13 -1.68 -0.50 -9.46
N VAL A 14 -1.67 -0.06 -8.19
CA VAL A 14 -1.27 -0.92 -7.07
C VAL A 14 -2.23 -2.11 -6.94
N ALA A 15 -3.54 -1.90 -7.06
CA ALA A 15 -4.53 -2.97 -7.02
C ALA A 15 -4.33 -3.97 -8.17
N ALA A 16 -4.07 -3.48 -9.38
CA ALA A 16 -3.82 -4.32 -10.54
C ALA A 16 -2.54 -5.17 -10.38
N ILE A 17 -1.45 -4.57 -9.88
CA ILE A 17 -0.19 -5.30 -9.62
C ILE A 17 -0.41 -6.35 -8.52
N TYR A 18 -1.10 -6.00 -7.42
CA TYR A 18 -1.42 -6.94 -6.35
C TYR A 18 -2.20 -8.14 -6.89
N PHE A 19 -3.28 -7.88 -7.62
CA PHE A 19 -4.12 -8.91 -8.21
C PHE A 19 -3.34 -9.76 -9.23
N ALA A 20 -2.53 -9.15 -10.09
CA ALA A 20 -1.70 -9.87 -11.07
C ALA A 20 -0.69 -10.81 -10.39
N LEU A 21 -0.01 -10.36 -9.33
CA LEU A 21 0.92 -11.20 -8.56
C LEU A 21 0.20 -12.36 -7.87
N ALA A 22 -0.96 -12.10 -7.26
CA ALA A 22 -1.77 -13.14 -6.62
C ALA A 22 -2.28 -14.17 -7.65
N THR A 23 -2.69 -13.72 -8.83
CA THR A 23 -3.16 -14.59 -9.92
C THR A 23 -2.02 -15.40 -10.54
N ALA A 24 -0.88 -14.78 -10.82
CA ALA A 24 0.27 -15.46 -11.42
C ALA A 24 0.82 -16.59 -10.53
N LEU A 25 0.70 -16.44 -9.23
CA LEU A 25 1.17 -17.41 -8.22
C LEU A 25 0.01 -18.08 -7.48
N GLN A 26 -1.19 -18.14 -8.08
CA GLN A 26 -2.42 -18.61 -7.44
C GLN A 26 -2.27 -19.95 -6.72
N PRO A 27 -1.66 -21.01 -7.27
CA PRO A 27 -1.55 -22.29 -6.58
C PRO A 27 -0.71 -22.24 -5.29
N ILE A 28 0.24 -21.29 -5.21
CA ILE A 28 1.12 -21.10 -4.05
C ILE A 28 0.51 -20.05 -3.11
N SER A 29 -0.13 -19.05 -3.66
CA SER A 29 -0.73 -17.94 -2.90
C SER A 29 -1.97 -18.35 -2.11
N PHE A 30 -2.71 -19.34 -2.58
CA PHE A 30 -3.95 -19.86 -1.95
C PHE A 30 -3.84 -21.33 -1.55
N GLY A 31 -2.62 -21.86 -1.50
CA GLY A 31 -2.31 -23.19 -0.97
C GLY A 31 -2.14 -23.19 0.56
N PRO A 32 -1.83 -24.36 1.17
CA PRO A 32 -1.70 -24.49 2.63
C PRO A 32 -0.66 -23.60 3.28
N VAL A 33 0.40 -23.23 2.56
CA VAL A 33 1.48 -22.35 3.05
C VAL A 33 1.13 -20.86 2.87
N GLN A 34 0.17 -20.54 2.03
CA GLN A 34 -0.25 -19.18 1.70
C GLN A 34 0.91 -18.21 1.37
N PHE A 35 1.80 -18.61 0.48
CA PHE A 35 2.91 -17.75 0.05
C PHE A 35 2.40 -16.68 -0.92
N ARG A 36 1.90 -15.58 -0.37
CA ARG A 36 1.30 -14.47 -1.13
C ARG A 36 2.33 -13.38 -1.43
N LEU A 37 3.01 -13.46 -2.56
CA LEU A 37 3.99 -12.45 -2.98
C LEU A 37 3.38 -11.03 -3.06
N SER A 38 2.08 -10.93 -3.33
CA SER A 38 1.34 -9.67 -3.34
C SER A 38 1.34 -8.94 -1.98
N GLU A 39 1.52 -9.65 -0.85
CA GLU A 39 1.62 -9.06 0.49
C GLU A 39 2.87 -8.17 0.66
N ALA A 40 3.92 -8.37 -0.16
CA ALA A 40 5.05 -7.45 -0.20
C ALA A 40 4.63 -6.00 -0.50
N LEU A 41 3.53 -5.79 -1.22
CA LEU A 41 2.99 -4.46 -1.54
C LEU A 41 2.29 -3.79 -0.35
N VAL A 42 1.95 -4.53 0.71
CA VAL A 42 1.34 -3.96 1.93
C VAL A 42 2.31 -3.04 2.68
N LEU A 43 3.59 -3.03 2.30
CA LEU A 43 4.58 -2.08 2.81
C LEU A 43 4.60 -0.74 2.06
N LEU A 44 3.98 -0.62 0.89
CA LEU A 44 3.94 0.63 0.11
C LEU A 44 3.33 1.82 0.85
N PRO A 45 2.35 1.66 1.74
CA PRO A 45 1.81 2.76 2.54
C PRO A 45 2.85 3.55 3.32
N VAL A 46 4.01 3.01 3.61
CA VAL A 46 5.11 3.72 4.27
C VAL A 46 5.45 5.03 3.57
N PHE A 47 5.36 5.09 2.23
CA PHE A 47 5.65 6.28 1.43
C PHE A 47 4.55 6.66 0.43
N MET A 48 3.59 5.77 0.17
CA MET A 48 2.46 5.97 -0.74
C MET A 48 1.13 5.68 -0.03
N PRO A 49 0.54 6.65 0.70
CA PRO A 49 -0.71 6.40 1.47
C PRO A 49 -1.88 5.94 0.59
N GLU A 50 -1.93 6.37 -0.67
CA GLU A 50 -2.92 5.93 -1.66
C GLU A 50 -2.89 4.41 -1.93
N SER A 51 -1.75 3.77 -1.66
CA SER A 51 -1.62 2.32 -1.82
C SER A 51 -2.44 1.53 -0.80
N ILE A 52 -2.89 2.13 0.32
CA ILE A 52 -3.82 1.49 1.27
C ILE A 52 -5.06 1.00 0.53
N ILE A 53 -5.68 1.89 -0.26
CA ILE A 53 -6.85 1.53 -1.07
C ILE A 53 -6.47 0.50 -2.14
N GLY A 54 -5.32 0.69 -2.79
CA GLY A 54 -4.83 -0.20 -3.83
C GLY A 54 -4.64 -1.64 -3.35
N VAL A 55 -3.90 -1.85 -2.24
CA VAL A 55 -3.67 -3.21 -1.71
C VAL A 55 -4.96 -3.83 -1.17
N THR A 56 -5.83 -3.03 -0.54
CA THR A 56 -7.14 -3.51 -0.06
C THR A 56 -8.01 -3.99 -1.22
N LEU A 57 -8.13 -3.22 -2.30
CA LEU A 57 -8.90 -3.62 -3.49
C LEU A 57 -8.26 -4.81 -4.21
N GLY A 58 -6.93 -4.86 -4.31
CA GLY A 58 -6.22 -5.98 -4.89
C GLY A 58 -6.42 -7.27 -4.09
N CYS A 59 -6.35 -7.20 -2.75
CA CYS A 59 -6.64 -8.31 -1.86
C CYS A 59 -8.10 -8.77 -1.97
N PHE A 60 -9.05 -7.82 -1.98
CA PHE A 60 -10.47 -8.12 -2.17
C PHE A 60 -10.70 -8.91 -3.47
N LEU A 61 -10.18 -8.41 -4.60
CA LEU A 61 -10.32 -9.08 -5.89
C LEU A 61 -9.68 -10.47 -5.88
N SER A 62 -8.48 -10.60 -5.32
CA SER A 62 -7.78 -11.88 -5.26
C SER A 62 -8.55 -12.91 -4.44
N ASN A 63 -9.03 -12.52 -3.25
CA ASN A 63 -9.82 -13.41 -2.41
C ASN A 63 -11.16 -13.75 -3.06
N PHE A 64 -11.82 -12.78 -3.72
CA PHE A 64 -13.08 -13.01 -4.41
C PHE A 64 -13.00 -14.08 -5.52
N PHE A 65 -11.89 -14.12 -6.25
CA PHE A 65 -11.73 -15.08 -7.35
C PHE A 65 -11.14 -16.43 -6.92
N TYR A 66 -10.37 -16.47 -5.82
CA TYR A 66 -9.53 -17.63 -5.50
C TYR A 66 -9.70 -18.19 -4.08
N SER A 67 -10.56 -17.61 -3.23
CA SER A 67 -10.68 -17.99 -1.84
C SER A 67 -12.14 -18.13 -1.39
N THR A 68 -12.35 -18.40 -0.08
CA THR A 68 -13.69 -18.53 0.51
C THR A 68 -14.32 -17.16 0.75
N MET A 69 -15.66 -17.12 0.91
CA MET A 69 -16.37 -15.87 1.22
C MET A 69 -15.92 -15.26 2.57
N TYR A 70 -15.51 -16.09 3.51
CA TYR A 70 -14.92 -15.64 4.77
C TYR A 70 -13.60 -14.88 4.54
N ASP A 71 -12.72 -15.41 3.69
CA ASP A 71 -11.48 -14.71 3.30
C ASP A 71 -11.75 -13.41 2.52
N VAL A 72 -12.78 -13.38 1.68
CA VAL A 72 -13.18 -12.15 0.97
C VAL A 72 -13.48 -11.03 1.96
N ILE A 73 -14.16 -11.32 3.05
CA ILE A 73 -14.54 -10.30 4.04
C ILE A 73 -13.40 -10.07 5.03
N PHE A 74 -13.05 -11.10 5.80
CA PHE A 74 -12.15 -10.96 6.94
C PHE A 74 -10.69 -10.83 6.52
N GLY A 75 -10.24 -11.56 5.48
CA GLY A 75 -8.90 -11.44 4.92
C GLY A 75 -8.65 -10.06 4.30
N THR A 76 -9.65 -9.52 3.60
CA THR A 76 -9.56 -8.15 3.06
C THR A 76 -9.52 -7.09 4.17
N ILE A 77 -10.33 -7.25 5.24
CA ILE A 77 -10.28 -6.36 6.40
C ILE A 77 -8.92 -6.46 7.10
N ALA A 78 -8.36 -7.67 7.26
CA ALA A 78 -7.04 -7.87 7.84
C ALA A 78 -5.96 -7.11 7.06
N THR A 79 -5.94 -7.26 5.72
CA THR A 79 -4.99 -6.54 4.85
C THR A 79 -5.19 -5.02 4.90
N ALA A 80 -6.44 -4.54 4.94
CA ALA A 80 -6.73 -3.11 5.08
C ALA A 80 -6.20 -2.54 6.40
N VAL A 81 -6.47 -3.24 7.52
CA VAL A 81 -5.97 -2.85 8.84
C VAL A 81 -4.44 -2.92 8.89
N ALA A 82 -3.83 -3.98 8.33
CA ALA A 82 -2.38 -4.09 8.22
C ALA A 82 -1.76 -2.90 7.47
N ALA A 83 -2.33 -2.54 6.31
CA ALA A 83 -1.87 -1.41 5.50
C ALA A 83 -1.98 -0.07 6.25
N VAL A 84 -3.09 0.16 6.98
CA VAL A 84 -3.27 1.36 7.82
C VAL A 84 -2.24 1.39 8.95
N LEU A 85 -2.06 0.29 9.68
CA LEU A 85 -1.07 0.21 10.76
C LEU A 85 0.36 0.37 10.24
N THR A 86 0.70 -0.23 9.09
CA THR A 86 1.98 -0.02 8.40
C THR A 86 2.21 1.47 8.12
N TYR A 87 1.19 2.18 7.65
CA TYR A 87 1.26 3.62 7.45
C TYR A 87 1.44 4.41 8.75
N LEU A 88 0.72 4.06 9.81
CA LEU A 88 0.84 4.73 11.11
C LEU A 88 2.23 4.52 11.72
N LEU A 89 2.77 3.30 11.61
CA LEU A 89 4.08 2.92 12.14
C LEU A 89 5.26 3.30 11.22
N ARG A 90 5.04 3.94 10.07
CA ARG A 90 6.08 4.26 9.06
C ARG A 90 7.29 5.06 9.56
N ARG A 91 7.20 5.68 10.75
CA ARG A 91 8.30 6.44 11.37
C ARG A 91 9.21 5.59 12.23
N THR A 92 8.79 4.38 12.57
CA THR A 92 9.55 3.47 13.41
C THR A 92 10.47 2.60 12.55
N LYS A 93 11.65 2.25 13.08
CA LYS A 93 12.55 1.33 12.39
C LYS A 93 11.94 -0.06 12.39
N PHE A 94 11.64 -0.62 11.22
CA PHE A 94 11.15 -1.99 11.00
C PHE A 94 9.80 -2.35 11.63
N LEU A 95 9.28 -1.63 12.64
CA LEU A 95 7.99 -1.94 13.27
C LEU A 95 6.81 -1.87 12.27
N TYR A 96 6.95 -1.07 11.21
CA TYR A 96 5.93 -0.97 10.16
C TYR A 96 5.73 -2.26 9.35
N ALA A 97 6.66 -3.22 9.44
CA ALA A 97 6.53 -4.52 8.79
C ALA A 97 5.79 -5.55 9.66
N LEU A 98 5.64 -5.31 10.97
CA LEU A 98 4.96 -6.25 11.87
C LEU A 98 3.45 -6.41 11.62
N PRO A 99 2.67 -5.35 11.31
CA PRO A 99 1.24 -5.51 11.12
C PRO A 99 0.85 -6.54 10.06
N PRO A 100 1.39 -6.54 8.82
CA PRO A 100 1.03 -7.58 7.85
C PRO A 100 1.44 -8.98 8.32
N LEU A 101 2.63 -9.15 8.93
CA LEU A 101 3.07 -10.44 9.45
C LEU A 101 2.09 -11.00 10.49
N LEU A 102 1.78 -10.19 11.51
CA LEU A 102 0.99 -10.65 12.66
C LEU A 102 -0.49 -10.82 12.30
N LEU A 103 -1.08 -9.88 11.58
CA LEU A 103 -2.50 -9.94 11.26
C LEU A 103 -2.82 -11.10 10.34
N ASN A 104 -2.01 -11.34 9.29
CA ASN A 104 -2.24 -12.48 8.40
C ASN A 104 -2.00 -13.81 9.13
N ALA A 105 -0.89 -13.95 9.87
CA ALA A 105 -0.60 -15.18 10.59
C ALA A 105 -1.63 -15.53 11.67
N LEU A 106 -2.24 -14.52 12.33
CA LEU A 106 -3.25 -14.75 13.36
C LEU A 106 -4.64 -14.95 12.79
N LEU A 107 -5.06 -14.11 11.83
CA LEU A 107 -6.45 -14.08 11.38
C LEU A 107 -6.76 -15.10 10.30
N VAL A 108 -5.83 -15.38 9.37
CA VAL A 108 -6.11 -16.32 8.28
C VAL A 108 -6.35 -17.75 8.79
N PRO A 109 -5.51 -18.33 9.67
CA PRO A 109 -5.81 -19.65 10.23
C PRO A 109 -7.08 -19.67 11.06
N LEU A 110 -7.41 -18.56 11.75
CA LEU A 110 -8.66 -18.44 12.51
C LEU A 110 -9.88 -18.50 11.58
N ILE A 111 -9.80 -17.85 10.42
CA ILE A 111 -10.84 -17.91 9.38
C ILE A 111 -11.07 -19.36 8.94
N TRP A 112 -10.00 -20.11 8.69
CA TRP A 112 -10.09 -21.50 8.25
C TRP A 112 -10.68 -22.45 9.32
N VAL A 113 -10.43 -22.17 10.58
CA VAL A 113 -11.09 -22.90 11.68
C VAL A 113 -12.58 -22.57 11.73
N VAL A 114 -12.95 -21.31 11.55
CA VAL A 114 -14.34 -20.83 11.61
C VAL A 114 -15.17 -21.32 10.41
N ASP A 115 -14.59 -21.32 9.22
CA ASP A 115 -15.28 -21.81 8.01
C ASP A 115 -15.24 -23.33 7.86
N GLY A 116 -14.50 -24.04 8.74
CA GLY A 116 -14.40 -25.49 8.77
C GLY A 116 -13.48 -26.09 7.72
N SER A 117 -12.69 -25.27 7.01
CA SER A 117 -11.78 -25.75 5.95
C SER A 117 -10.52 -26.41 6.52
N ASP A 118 -10.00 -25.93 7.65
CA ASP A 118 -8.85 -26.54 8.35
C ASP A 118 -8.86 -26.23 9.85
N ALA A 119 -8.78 -27.25 10.67
CA ALA A 119 -8.77 -27.12 12.13
C ALA A 119 -7.35 -27.00 12.74
N ALA A 120 -6.28 -27.15 11.96
CA ALA A 120 -4.89 -27.14 12.43
C ALA A 120 -4.34 -25.73 12.66
N TYR A 121 -4.99 -24.94 13.52
CA TYR A 121 -4.69 -23.52 13.74
C TYR A 121 -3.20 -23.24 13.98
N LEU A 122 -2.56 -23.94 14.92
CA LEU A 122 -1.15 -23.67 15.29
C LEU A 122 -0.17 -23.99 14.15
N LEU A 123 -0.43 -25.06 13.41
CA LEU A 123 0.39 -25.42 12.25
C LEU A 123 0.25 -24.37 11.15
N ASN A 124 -0.97 -23.98 10.83
CA ASN A 124 -1.25 -22.97 9.81
C ASN A 124 -0.72 -21.59 10.21
N PHE A 125 -0.84 -21.22 11.49
CA PHE A 125 -0.20 -20.01 12.03
C PHE A 125 1.31 -20.01 11.77
N ALA A 126 2.00 -21.10 12.11
CA ALA A 126 3.45 -21.19 11.92
C ALA A 126 3.85 -21.14 10.44
N LEU A 127 3.12 -21.83 9.56
CA LEU A 127 3.38 -21.83 8.11
C LEU A 127 3.15 -20.45 7.50
N ILE A 128 2.04 -19.80 7.82
CA ILE A 128 1.72 -18.47 7.30
C ILE A 128 2.71 -17.45 7.86
N LEU A 129 3.04 -17.50 9.15
CA LEU A 129 4.03 -16.59 9.73
C LEU A 129 5.39 -16.73 9.03
N ALA A 130 5.85 -17.95 8.77
CA ALA A 130 7.10 -18.20 8.06
C ALA A 130 7.05 -17.65 6.63
N SER A 131 5.96 -17.88 5.90
CA SER A 131 5.78 -17.33 4.54
C SER A 131 5.73 -15.80 4.54
N GLU A 132 5.03 -15.19 5.48
CA GLU A 132 4.94 -13.73 5.62
C GLU A 132 6.30 -13.11 5.96
N VAL A 133 7.10 -13.74 6.84
CA VAL A 133 8.46 -13.28 7.12
C VAL A 133 9.30 -13.25 5.83
N ILE A 134 9.22 -14.28 5.01
CA ILE A 134 9.94 -14.32 3.73
C ILE A 134 9.42 -13.23 2.79
N VAL A 135 8.12 -13.17 2.57
CA VAL A 135 7.51 -12.24 1.61
C VAL A 135 7.69 -10.80 2.05
N VAL A 136 7.38 -10.47 3.29
CA VAL A 136 7.40 -9.08 3.77
C VAL A 136 8.82 -8.62 4.09
N CYS A 137 9.61 -9.43 4.82
CA CYS A 137 10.94 -9.00 5.25
C CYS A 137 12.02 -9.21 4.19
N LEU A 138 12.07 -10.37 3.51
CA LEU A 138 13.14 -10.64 2.55
C LEU A 138 12.85 -10.07 1.16
N ILE A 139 11.59 -9.93 0.77
CA ILE A 139 11.21 -9.41 -0.54
C ILE A 139 10.63 -7.99 -0.41
N GLY A 140 9.62 -7.80 0.43
CA GLY A 140 8.88 -6.55 0.55
C GLY A 140 9.73 -5.37 1.04
N LEU A 141 10.56 -5.56 2.08
CA LEU A 141 11.42 -4.49 2.57
C LEU A 141 12.44 -4.00 1.52
N PRO A 142 13.26 -4.87 0.88
CA PRO A 142 14.19 -4.44 -0.15
C PRO A 142 13.50 -3.78 -1.35
N VAL A 143 12.38 -4.36 -1.82
CA VAL A 143 11.60 -3.80 -2.94
C VAL A 143 11.05 -2.43 -2.60
N THR A 144 10.47 -2.28 -1.41
CA THR A 144 9.92 -1.00 -0.93
C THR A 144 11.01 0.08 -0.81
N LEU A 145 12.19 -0.27 -0.29
CA LEU A 145 13.32 0.65 -0.18
C LEU A 145 13.90 1.02 -1.55
N ALA A 146 14.04 0.05 -2.46
CA ALA A 146 14.50 0.27 -3.82
C ALA A 146 13.53 1.16 -4.61
N LEU A 147 12.23 0.87 -4.53
CA LEU A 147 11.20 1.64 -5.19
C LEU A 147 11.15 3.09 -4.66
N ARG A 148 11.20 3.26 -3.34
CA ARG A 148 11.29 4.59 -2.72
C ARG A 148 12.49 5.38 -3.26
N LYS A 149 13.68 4.75 -3.32
CA LYS A 149 14.90 5.37 -3.82
C LYS A 149 14.79 5.72 -5.31
N ALA A 150 14.24 4.83 -6.13
CA ALA A 150 14.05 5.04 -7.57
C ALA A 150 13.09 6.22 -7.83
N LEU A 151 11.93 6.22 -7.16
CA LEU A 151 10.93 7.27 -7.32
C LEU A 151 11.44 8.63 -6.82
N THR A 152 12.20 8.66 -5.72
CA THR A 152 12.84 9.91 -5.23
C THR A 152 13.85 10.45 -6.24
N ARG A 153 14.63 9.56 -6.90
CA ARG A 153 15.58 9.97 -7.95
C ARG A 153 14.87 10.48 -9.20
N ALA A 154 13.72 9.91 -9.53
CA ALA A 154 12.88 10.37 -10.64
C ALA A 154 12.15 11.71 -10.35
N GLY A 155 12.42 12.36 -9.21
CA GLY A 155 11.80 13.63 -8.83
C GLY A 155 10.36 13.51 -8.37
N ILE A 156 9.83 12.30 -8.20
CA ILE A 156 8.46 12.07 -7.74
C ILE A 156 8.41 12.36 -6.24
N GLN A 157 7.73 13.44 -5.87
CA GLN A 157 7.52 13.80 -4.47
C GLN A 157 6.43 12.93 -3.85
N PHE A 158 6.76 12.28 -2.73
CA PHE A 158 5.79 11.53 -1.95
C PHE A 158 4.99 12.44 -1.05
N TYR A 159 3.68 12.28 -1.11
CA TYR A 159 2.76 13.04 -0.28
C TYR A 159 2.84 12.55 1.16
N THR A 160 3.32 13.38 2.07
CA THR A 160 3.24 13.07 3.50
C THR A 160 1.86 13.49 4.01
N PHE A 161 1.03 12.55 4.40
CA PHE A 161 -0.32 12.76 4.96
C PHE A 161 -0.37 13.76 6.13
N ARG A 162 0.79 14.07 6.72
CA ARG A 162 0.92 15.13 7.74
C ARG A 162 0.56 16.52 7.20
N LYS A 163 0.85 16.81 5.91
CA LYS A 163 0.43 18.08 5.29
C LYS A 163 -1.07 18.04 4.93
N ALA A 164 -1.64 16.86 4.67
CA ALA A 164 -3.05 16.72 4.39
C ALA A 164 -3.93 16.82 5.66
N LEU A 165 -3.53 16.21 6.78
CA LEU A 165 -4.26 16.29 8.04
C LEU A 165 -4.01 17.58 8.82
N ALA A 166 -2.83 18.20 8.68
CA ALA A 166 -2.49 19.46 9.32
C ALA A 166 -3.05 20.71 8.59
N ALA A 167 -3.67 20.51 7.42
CA ALA A 167 -4.28 21.60 6.67
C ALA A 167 -5.78 21.33 6.46
N PRO A 168 -6.65 21.86 7.35
CA PRO A 168 -8.09 21.95 7.06
C PRO A 168 -8.36 22.65 5.73
N ALA A 169 -7.43 23.54 5.29
CA ALA A 169 -7.41 24.16 3.98
C ALA A 169 -7.23 23.14 2.83
N TYR A 170 -6.53 22.02 3.02
CA TYR A 170 -6.27 21.06 1.95
C TYR A 170 -7.55 20.46 1.37
N PHE A 171 -8.45 19.97 2.22
CA PHE A 171 -9.76 19.45 1.78
C PHE A 171 -10.64 20.54 1.17
N ARG A 172 -10.57 21.76 1.69
CA ARG A 172 -11.30 22.93 1.16
C ARG A 172 -10.82 23.31 -0.23
N ASP A 173 -9.50 23.34 -0.43
CA ASP A 173 -8.86 23.75 -1.71
C ASP A 173 -9.07 22.70 -2.81
N VAL A 174 -9.09 21.39 -2.44
CA VAL A 174 -9.40 20.29 -3.37
C VAL A 174 -10.86 20.35 -3.85
N THR A 175 -11.79 20.72 -2.96
CA THR A 175 -13.22 20.84 -3.31
C THR A 175 -13.54 22.12 -4.07
N ARG A 176 -12.73 23.18 -3.95
CA ARG A 176 -12.93 24.45 -4.64
C ARG A 176 -12.25 24.58 -6.00
N GLY A 177 -11.35 23.67 -6.36
CA GLY A 177 -10.63 23.72 -7.66
C GLY A 177 -9.71 24.93 -7.86
N GLU A 178 -9.37 25.66 -6.78
CA GLU A 178 -8.73 26.97 -6.82
C GLU A 178 -7.18 26.95 -6.84
N ARG A 179 -6.54 25.77 -6.99
CA ARG A 179 -5.07 25.74 -6.97
C ARG A 179 -4.51 25.19 -8.28
N ASP A 180 -3.82 26.05 -9.02
CA ASP A 180 -3.04 25.67 -10.19
C ASP A 180 -1.86 24.77 -9.77
N ASP A 181 -1.97 23.49 -10.14
CA ASP A 181 -1.06 22.41 -9.69
C ASP A 181 0.24 22.34 -10.51
N GLU A 182 0.54 23.31 -11.35
CA GLU A 182 1.77 23.30 -12.16
C GLU A 182 3.05 23.26 -11.31
N THR A 183 3.03 23.86 -10.12
CA THR A 183 4.19 23.90 -9.22
C THR A 183 4.45 22.56 -8.53
N PHE A 184 3.48 21.65 -8.46
CA PHE A 184 3.63 20.35 -7.80
C PHE A 184 4.44 19.35 -8.64
N PHE A 185 4.37 19.48 -9.97
CA PHE A 185 5.05 18.58 -10.90
C PHE A 185 6.39 19.13 -11.42
N ARG A 186 6.79 20.36 -11.02
CA ARG A 186 8.09 20.90 -11.40
C ARG A 186 9.22 20.15 -10.69
N PRO A 187 10.27 19.73 -11.41
CA PRO A 187 11.49 19.19 -10.81
C PRO A 187 12.06 20.17 -9.78
N ARG A 188 12.68 19.68 -8.74
CA ARG A 188 13.26 20.49 -7.65
C ARG A 188 14.23 21.54 -8.14
N THR A 189 14.86 21.33 -9.28
CA THR A 189 15.75 22.25 -9.99
C THR A 189 15.04 23.51 -10.49
N GLU A 190 13.76 23.41 -10.86
CA GLU A 190 12.98 24.56 -11.34
C GLU A 190 12.22 25.29 -10.22
N GLN A 191 12.00 24.64 -9.07
CA GLN A 191 11.33 25.25 -7.92
C GLN A 191 12.21 26.30 -7.20
N ASN A 192 13.52 26.22 -7.36
CA ASN A 192 14.51 27.12 -6.76
C ASN A 192 15.10 28.12 -7.78
N ALA A 193 14.58 28.18 -8.99
CA ALA A 193 14.97 29.23 -9.93
C ALA A 193 14.49 30.58 -9.40
N PRO A 194 15.38 31.61 -9.32
CA PRO A 194 14.97 32.94 -8.92
C PRO A 194 13.85 33.41 -9.87
N LYS A 195 12.75 33.87 -9.31
CA LYS A 195 11.69 34.53 -10.08
C LYS A 195 12.39 35.71 -10.78
N GLY A 196 12.52 35.60 -12.09
CA GLY A 196 13.09 36.69 -12.90
C GLY A 196 12.35 37.98 -12.57
N GLU A 197 13.11 39.01 -12.25
CA GLU A 197 12.63 40.37 -12.17
C GLU A 197 11.97 40.69 -13.50
N GLU A 198 10.66 40.76 -13.50
CA GLU A 198 9.88 41.31 -14.61
C GLU A 198 10.19 42.78 -14.64
N ASN A 199 11.05 43.11 -15.59
CA ASN A 199 11.64 44.41 -15.81
C ASN A 199 10.51 45.39 -16.19
N ASP A 200 10.17 46.28 -15.26
CA ASP A 200 9.47 47.54 -15.58
C ASP A 200 10.32 48.33 -16.58
N ARG A 201 9.96 48.23 -17.85
CA ARG A 201 10.38 49.19 -18.88
C ARG A 201 9.20 49.48 -19.81
N ALA A 202 8.78 50.75 -19.68
CA ALA A 202 8.02 51.61 -20.56
C ALA A 202 6.54 51.77 -20.24
#